data_0a6877df722c625544065d2259bcb926
#
_entry.id   0a6877df722c625544065d2259bcb926
#
_cell.length_a   1.000
_cell.length_b   1.000
_cell.length_c   1.000
_cell.angle_alpha   90.00
_cell.angle_beta   90.00
_cell.angle_gamma   90.00
#
_symmetry.space_group_name_H-M   'P 1'
#
loop_
_entity.id
_entity.type
_entity.pdbx_description
1 polymer ?
#
loop_
_entity_poly.entity_id
_entity_poly.type
_entity_poly.pdbx_seq_one_letter_code
_entity_poly.pdbx_strand_id
1 'polypeptide(L)'
;MISVGVDVSKGKSTVCILKPYGEIVCSPFEVKHVEKELEDLAGLLNKLDGEIRVVMEATGVYHLPILTFLQEKGYFVSVINPYSMKKYAKDNSLRRAKTDRLDSIMIANYGIDRWFKLQKYEGDENTYAELKLLGRRYRYYMELHVKSLQELTHILDYVMPGIKAMFNSWDEASNKDKLSDFVERYWHYDLITSMSREEFTEDYLAWAKEKKYHQS
;
A
#
# COMPACT_ATOMS: atom_id res chain seq x y z
N MET A 1 18.53 23.87 18.73
CA MET A 1 17.99 22.55 18.28
C MET A 1 16.54 22.44 18.70
N ILE A 2 15.63 22.30 17.76
CA ILE A 2 14.19 22.11 17.98
C ILE A 2 13.73 20.94 17.13
N SER A 3 13.21 19.89 17.75
CA SER A 3 12.66 18.74 17.04
C SER A 3 11.15 18.81 17.02
N VAL A 4 10.59 18.70 15.82
CA VAL A 4 9.15 18.65 15.58
C VAL A 4 8.78 17.23 15.20
N GLY A 5 8.20 16.49 16.13
CA GLY A 5 7.72 15.13 15.90
C GLY A 5 6.31 15.13 15.32
N VAL A 6 6.13 14.48 14.18
CA VAL A 6 4.86 14.42 13.46
C VAL A 6 4.43 12.96 13.34
N ASP A 7 3.39 12.59 14.07
CA ASP A 7 2.69 11.32 13.88
C ASP A 7 1.58 11.51 12.87
N VAL A 8 1.70 10.79 11.74
CA VAL A 8 0.86 10.98 10.55
C VAL A 8 -0.26 9.96 10.50
N SER A 9 -1.48 10.44 10.30
CA SER A 9 -2.67 9.64 10.03
C SER A 9 -3.40 10.13 8.77
N LYS A 10 -4.48 9.47 8.40
CA LYS A 10 -5.23 9.82 7.20
C LYS A 10 -5.89 11.20 7.35
N GLY A 11 -5.41 12.19 6.59
CA GLY A 11 -5.97 13.55 6.51
C GLY A 11 -5.62 14.47 7.67
N LYS A 12 -4.82 14.01 8.66
CA LYS A 12 -4.38 14.78 9.82
C LYS A 12 -3.08 14.24 10.40
N SER A 13 -2.43 15.02 11.24
CA SER A 13 -1.24 14.63 11.99
C SER A 13 -1.31 15.14 13.42
N THR A 14 -0.67 14.43 14.35
CA THR A 14 -0.40 14.94 15.70
C THR A 14 1.03 15.44 15.77
N VAL A 15 1.20 16.68 16.17
CA VAL A 15 2.50 17.38 16.20
C VAL A 15 2.91 17.68 17.62
N CYS A 16 4.16 17.38 17.96
CA CYS A 16 4.79 17.75 19.22
C CYS A 16 6.12 18.46 18.97
N ILE A 17 6.43 19.51 19.72
CA ILE A 17 7.64 20.29 19.56
C ILE A 17 8.46 20.21 20.84
N LEU A 18 9.69 19.71 20.72
CA LEU A 18 10.62 19.53 21.84
C LEU A 18 11.96 20.24 21.59
N LYS A 19 12.58 20.68 22.68
CA LYS A 19 13.99 21.01 22.77
C LYS A 19 14.77 19.91 23.48
N PRO A 20 16.12 19.96 23.48
CA PRO A 20 16.95 19.03 24.24
C PRO A 20 16.52 18.93 25.71
N TYR A 21 16.86 17.80 26.33
CA TYR A 21 16.56 17.47 27.74
C TYR A 21 15.07 17.31 28.06
N GLY A 22 14.22 17.10 27.04
CA GLY A 22 12.79 16.86 27.23
C GLY A 22 11.97 18.11 27.48
N GLU A 23 12.50 19.31 27.21
CA GLU A 23 11.75 20.55 27.29
C GLU A 23 10.66 20.58 26.26
N ILE A 24 9.40 20.60 26.69
CA ILE A 24 8.23 20.67 25.81
C ILE A 24 7.97 22.12 25.43
N VAL A 25 8.23 22.48 24.19
CA VAL A 25 7.92 23.80 23.63
C VAL A 25 6.43 23.89 23.30
N CYS A 26 5.88 22.83 22.70
CA CYS A 26 4.46 22.72 22.39
C CYS A 26 4.00 21.29 22.66
N SER A 27 2.99 21.14 23.55
CA SER A 27 2.34 19.86 23.82
C SER A 27 1.67 19.30 22.58
N PRO A 28 1.48 17.97 22.45
CA PRO A 28 0.87 17.36 21.30
C PRO A 28 -0.46 17.98 20.92
N PHE A 29 -0.59 18.45 19.68
CA PHE A 29 -1.80 19.03 19.08
C PHE A 29 -2.05 18.45 17.71
N GLU A 30 -3.32 18.48 17.27
CA GLU A 30 -3.73 17.97 15.97
C GLU A 30 -3.62 19.06 14.91
N VAL A 31 -3.20 18.68 13.71
CA VAL A 31 -3.13 19.51 12.49
C VAL A 31 -3.77 18.74 11.36
N LYS A 32 -4.86 19.24 10.80
CA LYS A 32 -5.47 18.65 9.60
C LYS A 32 -4.66 19.02 8.35
N HIS A 33 -4.65 18.13 7.36
CA HIS A 33 -3.94 18.37 6.11
C HIS A 33 -4.77 19.26 5.17
N VAL A 34 -5.19 20.40 5.67
CA VAL A 34 -5.84 21.49 4.93
C VAL A 34 -4.95 22.73 4.96
N GLU A 35 -4.96 23.50 3.89
CA GLU A 35 -4.05 24.63 3.67
C GLU A 35 -3.96 25.56 4.89
N LYS A 36 -5.11 25.97 5.44
CA LYS A 36 -5.16 26.88 6.59
C LYS A 36 -4.39 26.35 7.81
N GLU A 37 -4.63 25.09 8.20
CA GLU A 37 -3.98 24.52 9.40
C GLU A 37 -2.50 24.23 9.17
N LEU A 38 -2.09 23.92 7.93
CA LEU A 38 -0.69 23.77 7.57
C LEU A 38 0.04 25.14 7.59
N GLU A 39 -0.61 26.22 7.14
CA GLU A 39 -0.07 27.59 7.25
C GLU A 39 0.03 28.04 8.71
N ASP A 40 -0.96 27.72 9.54
CA ASP A 40 -0.92 28.00 10.98
C ASP A 40 0.26 27.27 11.64
N LEU A 41 0.52 26.01 11.26
CA LEU A 41 1.69 25.25 11.71
C LEU A 41 3.00 25.94 11.28
N ALA A 42 3.13 26.31 10.00
CA ALA A 42 4.30 27.04 9.51
C ALA A 42 4.50 28.38 10.24
N GLY A 43 3.42 29.11 10.48
CA GLY A 43 3.44 30.35 11.26
C GLY A 43 3.89 30.15 12.72
N LEU A 44 3.53 29.01 13.33
CA LEU A 44 4.01 28.63 14.65
C LEU A 44 5.53 28.32 14.63
N LEU A 45 5.95 27.48 13.65
CA LEU A 45 7.37 27.12 13.52
C LEU A 45 8.27 28.32 13.26
N ASN A 46 7.82 29.29 12.44
CA ASN A 46 8.60 30.52 12.15
C ASN A 46 8.81 31.44 13.36
N LYS A 47 8.02 31.29 14.44
CA LYS A 47 8.19 32.04 15.68
C LYS A 47 9.22 31.45 16.63
N LEU A 48 9.74 30.25 16.30
CA LEU A 48 10.70 29.54 17.16
C LEU A 48 12.13 29.92 16.81
N ASP A 49 12.89 30.33 17.81
CA ASP A 49 14.31 30.65 17.66
C ASP A 49 15.18 29.40 17.71
N GLY A 50 15.87 29.11 16.63
CA GLY A 50 16.85 28.03 16.52
C GLY A 50 16.69 27.12 15.32
N GLU A 51 17.61 26.18 15.17
CA GLU A 51 17.54 25.20 14.10
C GLU A 51 16.40 24.22 14.33
N ILE A 52 15.48 24.14 13.38
CA ILE A 52 14.29 23.29 13.42
C ILE A 52 14.49 22.11 12.47
N ARG A 53 14.25 20.90 12.97
CA ARG A 53 14.15 19.69 12.15
C ARG A 53 12.80 19.01 12.41
N VAL A 54 12.05 18.81 11.33
CA VAL A 54 10.81 18.08 11.38
C VAL A 54 11.10 16.61 11.13
N VAL A 55 10.56 15.75 11.98
CA VAL A 55 10.73 14.30 11.90
C VAL A 55 9.36 13.64 11.84
N MET A 56 9.16 12.75 10.88
CA MET A 56 7.91 12.01 10.72
C MET A 56 8.16 10.55 10.36
N GLU A 57 7.23 9.67 10.76
CA GLU A 57 7.28 8.28 10.36
C GLU A 57 6.64 8.10 8.98
N ALA A 58 7.25 7.26 8.11
CA ALA A 58 6.69 6.92 6.81
C ALA A 58 5.43 6.07 6.98
N THR A 59 4.25 6.68 6.85
CA THR A 59 2.95 6.01 6.96
C THR A 59 2.25 5.99 5.61
N GLY A 60 2.55 4.97 4.80
CA GLY A 60 1.99 4.81 3.45
C GLY A 60 2.20 6.05 2.58
N VAL A 61 1.10 6.64 2.10
CA VAL A 61 1.10 7.89 1.32
C VAL A 61 0.59 9.10 2.13
N TYR A 62 0.15 8.88 3.37
CA TYR A 62 -0.53 9.92 4.14
C TYR A 62 0.39 11.04 4.63
N HIS A 63 1.70 10.80 4.69
CA HIS A 63 2.69 11.82 5.08
C HIS A 63 3.00 12.81 3.93
N LEU A 64 2.70 12.47 2.68
CA LEU A 64 3.07 13.28 1.52
C LEU A 64 2.52 14.72 1.58
N PRO A 65 1.24 14.99 1.91
CA PRO A 65 0.72 16.35 1.92
C PRO A 65 1.47 17.28 2.87
N ILE A 66 1.68 16.88 4.13
CA ILE A 66 2.40 17.68 5.11
C ILE A 66 3.90 17.76 4.80
N LEU A 67 4.49 16.67 4.28
CA LEU A 67 5.88 16.63 3.85
C LEU A 67 6.15 17.66 2.75
N THR A 68 5.38 17.59 1.65
CA THR A 68 5.53 18.50 0.50
C THR A 68 5.36 19.96 0.95
N PHE A 69 4.32 20.25 1.70
CA PHE A 69 4.07 21.59 2.22
C PHE A 69 5.26 22.13 3.02
N LEU A 70 5.79 21.35 3.97
CA LEU A 70 6.91 21.78 4.80
C LEU A 70 8.22 21.93 4.01
N GLN A 71 8.44 21.07 3.00
CA GLN A 71 9.59 21.21 2.11
C GLN A 71 9.50 22.46 1.24
N GLU A 72 8.33 22.80 0.70
CA GLU A 72 8.09 24.04 -0.07
C GLU A 72 8.33 25.29 0.78
N LYS A 73 8.04 25.23 2.09
CA LYS A 73 8.38 26.29 3.05
C LYS A 73 9.85 26.32 3.47
N GLY A 74 10.67 25.40 2.95
CA GLY A 74 12.12 25.36 3.18
C GLY A 74 12.57 24.65 4.47
N TYR A 75 11.67 23.99 5.21
CA TYR A 75 12.04 23.27 6.42
C TYR A 75 12.89 22.03 6.12
N PHE A 76 13.78 21.71 7.06
CA PHE A 76 14.45 20.42 7.09
C PHE A 76 13.45 19.35 7.55
N VAL A 77 13.06 18.45 6.67
CA VAL A 77 12.16 17.34 6.99
C VAL A 77 12.89 16.02 6.83
N SER A 78 12.80 15.14 7.84
CA SER A 78 13.34 13.78 7.83
C SER A 78 12.21 12.77 7.96
N VAL A 79 12.14 11.82 7.01
CA VAL A 79 11.15 10.75 7.03
C VAL A 79 11.83 9.47 7.52
N ILE A 80 11.35 8.93 8.64
CA ILE A 80 11.96 7.81 9.33
C ILE A 80 11.22 6.51 8.97
N ASN A 81 12.01 5.45 8.76
CA ASN A 81 11.47 4.13 8.53
C ASN A 81 10.76 3.59 9.80
N PRO A 82 9.54 3.05 9.69
CA PRO A 82 8.80 2.46 10.81
C PRO A 82 9.57 1.40 11.61
N TYR A 83 10.45 0.65 10.95
CA TYR A 83 11.33 -0.31 11.64
C TYR A 83 12.30 0.38 12.62
N SER A 84 12.87 1.51 12.22
CA SER A 84 13.78 2.30 13.06
C SER A 84 13.05 2.88 14.28
N MET A 85 11.80 3.34 14.09
CA MET A 85 10.96 3.82 15.19
C MET A 85 10.59 2.70 16.17
N LYS A 86 10.20 1.52 15.67
CA LYS A 86 9.93 0.34 16.52
C LYS A 86 11.15 -0.08 17.36
N LYS A 87 12.34 -0.06 16.76
CA LYS A 87 13.59 -0.36 17.47
C LYS A 87 13.86 0.67 18.55
N TYR A 88 13.75 1.94 18.23
CA TYR A 88 13.93 3.03 19.19
C TYR A 88 12.94 2.95 20.37
N ALA A 89 11.66 2.68 20.10
CA ALA A 89 10.63 2.51 21.13
C ALA A 89 10.94 1.34 22.07
N LYS A 90 11.46 0.23 21.53
CA LYS A 90 11.86 -0.95 22.33
C LYS A 90 13.06 -0.66 23.24
N ASP A 91 14.05 0.05 22.71
CA ASP A 91 15.28 0.37 23.45
C ASP A 91 15.01 1.36 24.63
N ASN A 92 14.00 2.22 24.48
CA ASN A 92 13.63 3.22 25.49
C ASN A 92 12.56 2.74 26.51
N SER A 93 12.27 1.44 26.56
CA SER A 93 11.37 0.81 27.56
C SER A 93 9.97 1.44 27.69
N LEU A 94 9.50 2.11 26.65
CA LEU A 94 8.22 2.80 26.65
C LEU A 94 7.05 1.81 26.43
N ARG A 95 6.83 0.92 27.40
CA ARG A 95 5.61 0.12 27.51
C ARG A 95 4.45 1.01 27.98
N ARG A 96 3.98 1.92 27.16
CA ARG A 96 2.81 2.76 27.45
C ARG A 96 1.70 2.48 26.44
N ALA A 97 0.47 2.80 26.84
CA ALA A 97 -0.66 2.74 25.92
C ALA A 97 -0.33 3.52 24.64
N LYS A 98 -0.54 2.90 23.49
CA LYS A 98 -0.30 3.52 22.20
C LYS A 98 -1.35 4.60 21.97
N THR A 99 -0.92 5.85 21.82
CA THR A 99 -1.76 6.99 21.45
C THR A 99 -0.97 7.92 20.52
N ASP A 100 -1.63 8.56 19.58
CA ASP A 100 -1.03 9.48 18.61
C ASP A 100 -0.22 10.60 19.33
N ARG A 101 -0.68 11.01 20.52
CA ARG A 101 0.04 11.98 21.36
C ARG A 101 1.39 11.47 21.86
N LEU A 102 1.44 10.23 22.32
CA LEU A 102 2.69 9.61 22.79
C LEU A 102 3.61 9.29 21.61
N ASP A 103 3.04 8.91 20.49
CA ASP A 103 3.81 8.60 19.29
C ASP A 103 4.46 9.89 18.72
N SER A 104 3.77 11.05 18.71
CA SER A 104 4.39 12.33 18.32
C SER A 104 5.51 12.79 19.25
N ILE A 105 5.36 12.59 20.57
CA ILE A 105 6.42 12.85 21.54
C ILE A 105 7.63 11.93 21.29
N MET A 106 7.39 10.66 21.06
CA MET A 106 8.44 9.68 20.79
C MET A 106 9.21 10.01 19.51
N ILE A 107 8.51 10.43 18.45
CA ILE A 107 9.12 10.87 17.20
C ILE A 107 9.96 12.13 17.42
N ALA A 108 9.47 13.10 18.21
CA ALA A 108 10.23 14.31 18.54
C ALA A 108 11.49 13.99 19.36
N ASN A 109 11.40 13.10 20.34
CA ASN A 109 12.58 12.64 21.12
C ASN A 109 13.59 11.92 20.22
N TYR A 110 13.12 11.04 19.31
CA TYR A 110 14.00 10.42 18.32
C TYR A 110 14.79 11.47 17.54
N GLY A 111 14.11 12.56 17.14
CA GLY A 111 14.74 13.67 16.43
C GLY A 111 15.84 14.35 17.23
N ILE A 112 15.66 14.55 18.53
CA ILE A 112 16.69 15.11 19.43
C ILE A 112 17.86 14.13 19.58
N ASP A 113 17.58 12.86 19.93
CA ASP A 113 18.60 11.84 20.20
C ASP A 113 19.43 11.48 18.96
N ARG A 114 18.86 11.60 17.80
CA ARG A 114 19.48 11.26 16.51
C ARG A 114 19.79 12.49 15.65
N TRP A 115 19.81 13.68 16.21
CA TRP A 115 19.94 14.95 15.51
C TRP A 115 20.97 14.96 14.40
N PHE A 116 22.19 14.53 14.66
CA PHE A 116 23.27 14.51 13.68
C PHE A 116 23.21 13.36 12.68
N LYS A 117 22.28 12.41 12.87
CA LYS A 117 22.06 11.26 11.98
C LYS A 117 20.81 11.44 11.10
N LEU A 118 20.02 12.48 11.36
CA LEU A 118 18.86 12.78 10.54
C LEU A 118 19.33 13.17 9.15
N GLN A 119 18.72 12.56 8.14
CA GLN A 119 18.93 12.90 6.74
C GLN A 119 17.72 13.70 6.25
N LYS A 120 18.01 14.79 5.52
CA LYS A 120 16.95 15.52 4.84
C LYS A 120 16.29 14.61 3.81
N TYR A 121 14.98 14.59 3.78
CA TYR A 121 14.25 13.83 2.75
C TYR A 121 14.37 14.57 1.42
N GLU A 122 15.01 13.93 0.45
CA GLU A 122 15.23 14.48 -0.89
C GLU A 122 14.16 14.05 -1.89
N GLY A 123 13.22 13.22 -1.44
CA GLY A 123 12.21 12.58 -2.28
C GLY A 123 12.72 11.26 -2.87
N ASP A 124 11.81 10.31 -3.07
CA ASP A 124 12.08 9.24 -4.04
C ASP A 124 12.01 9.90 -5.43
N GLU A 125 12.94 9.65 -6.34
CA GLU A 125 12.78 10.05 -7.75
C GLU A 125 11.38 9.63 -8.19
N ASN A 126 10.61 10.54 -8.81
CA ASN A 126 9.21 10.30 -9.19
C ASN A 126 9.03 8.96 -9.89
N THR A 127 9.96 8.61 -10.78
CA THR A 127 10.00 7.31 -11.49
C THR A 127 10.05 6.11 -10.54
N TYR A 128 10.82 6.20 -9.45
CA TYR A 128 10.94 5.10 -8.48
C TYR A 128 9.68 4.96 -7.61
N ALA A 129 9.05 6.05 -7.23
CA ALA A 129 7.77 6.05 -6.52
C ALA A 129 6.64 5.47 -7.38
N GLU A 130 6.61 5.82 -8.67
CA GLU A 130 5.67 5.26 -9.65
C GLU A 130 5.88 3.76 -9.85
N LEU A 131 7.13 3.30 -10.01
CA LEU A 131 7.46 1.87 -10.13
C LEU A 131 7.04 1.08 -8.89
N LYS A 132 7.27 1.61 -7.70
CA LYS A 132 6.77 1.00 -6.43
C LYS A 132 5.25 0.89 -6.42
N LEU A 133 4.55 1.93 -6.86
CA LEU A 133 3.08 1.92 -6.93
C LEU A 133 2.59 0.88 -7.92
N LEU A 134 3.15 0.85 -9.13
CA LEU A 134 2.82 -0.13 -10.17
C LEU A 134 3.10 -1.56 -9.70
N GLY A 135 4.25 -1.81 -9.06
CA GLY A 135 4.60 -3.12 -8.50
C GLY A 135 3.62 -3.60 -7.42
N ARG A 136 3.12 -2.68 -6.55
CA ARG A 136 2.07 -3.01 -5.55
C ARG A 136 0.75 -3.34 -6.22
N ARG A 137 0.34 -2.57 -7.25
CA ARG A 137 -0.89 -2.82 -8.00
C ARG A 137 -0.82 -4.12 -8.78
N TYR A 138 0.30 -4.40 -9.44
CA TYR A 138 0.52 -5.67 -10.12
C TYR A 138 0.35 -6.85 -9.17
N ARG A 139 1.01 -6.83 -8.00
CA ARG A 139 0.89 -7.88 -6.99
C ARG A 139 -0.55 -8.06 -6.52
N TYR A 140 -1.25 -6.97 -6.24
CA TYR A 140 -2.66 -7.01 -5.84
C TYR A 140 -3.55 -7.69 -6.90
N TYR A 141 -3.39 -7.34 -8.19
CA TYR A 141 -4.17 -7.97 -9.26
C TYR A 141 -3.78 -9.43 -9.46
N MET A 142 -2.50 -9.79 -9.30
CA MET A 142 -2.07 -11.20 -9.36
C MET A 142 -2.69 -12.02 -8.21
N GLU A 143 -2.75 -11.48 -7.00
CA GLU A 143 -3.42 -12.14 -5.87
C GLU A 143 -4.92 -12.32 -6.11
N LEU A 144 -5.60 -11.33 -6.68
CA LEU A 144 -7.00 -11.43 -7.07
C LEU A 144 -7.20 -12.50 -8.16
N HIS A 145 -6.34 -12.51 -9.17
CA HIS A 145 -6.39 -13.51 -10.23
C HIS A 145 -6.27 -14.94 -9.68
N VAL A 146 -5.27 -15.19 -8.82
CA VAL A 146 -5.09 -16.51 -8.19
C VAL A 146 -6.33 -16.91 -7.36
N LYS A 147 -6.89 -15.99 -6.56
CA LYS A 147 -8.10 -16.26 -5.77
C LYS A 147 -9.30 -16.58 -6.67
N SER A 148 -9.47 -15.84 -7.77
CA SER A 148 -10.57 -16.09 -8.71
C SER A 148 -10.44 -17.46 -9.39
N LEU A 149 -9.22 -17.87 -9.76
CA LEU A 149 -8.98 -19.21 -10.31
C LEU A 149 -9.24 -20.31 -9.29
N GLN A 150 -8.90 -20.09 -8.03
CA GLN A 150 -9.18 -21.05 -6.94
C GLN A 150 -10.70 -21.20 -6.77
N GLU A 151 -11.44 -20.09 -6.73
CA GLU A 151 -12.90 -20.13 -6.58
C GLU A 151 -13.57 -20.78 -7.78
N LEU A 152 -13.13 -20.47 -9.00
CA LEU A 152 -13.61 -21.16 -10.20
C LEU A 152 -13.37 -22.68 -10.09
N THR A 153 -12.19 -23.09 -9.64
CA THR A 153 -11.86 -24.51 -9.44
C THR A 153 -12.82 -25.17 -8.44
N HIS A 154 -13.09 -24.52 -7.31
CA HIS A 154 -14.03 -25.03 -6.30
C HIS A 154 -15.44 -25.23 -6.88
N ILE A 155 -15.95 -24.24 -7.65
CA ILE A 155 -17.25 -24.36 -8.29
C ILE A 155 -17.26 -25.52 -9.30
N LEU A 156 -16.20 -25.64 -10.10
CA LEU A 156 -16.08 -26.72 -11.08
C LEU A 156 -16.02 -28.10 -10.46
N ASP A 157 -15.41 -28.24 -9.29
CA ASP A 157 -15.40 -29.52 -8.56
C ASP A 157 -16.81 -29.98 -8.13
N TYR A 158 -17.76 -29.04 -8.00
CA TYR A 158 -19.17 -29.37 -7.75
C TYR A 158 -19.95 -29.67 -9.02
N VAL A 159 -19.79 -28.86 -10.07
CA VAL A 159 -20.66 -28.91 -11.26
C VAL A 159 -20.07 -29.77 -12.38
N MET A 160 -18.75 -29.96 -12.42
CA MET A 160 -18.03 -30.76 -13.42
C MET A 160 -16.76 -31.39 -12.84
N PRO A 161 -16.87 -32.37 -11.94
CA PRO A 161 -15.70 -32.99 -11.29
C PRO A 161 -14.67 -33.49 -12.31
N GLY A 162 -13.41 -33.12 -12.14
CA GLY A 162 -12.31 -33.59 -12.99
C GLY A 162 -12.08 -32.79 -14.27
N ILE A 163 -12.94 -31.84 -14.63
CA ILE A 163 -12.81 -31.06 -15.87
C ILE A 163 -11.47 -30.32 -15.97
N LYS A 164 -10.96 -29.80 -14.87
CA LYS A 164 -9.67 -29.10 -14.82
C LYS A 164 -8.49 -29.94 -15.29
N ALA A 165 -8.52 -31.25 -15.04
CA ALA A 165 -7.47 -32.17 -15.48
C ALA A 165 -7.48 -32.42 -17.00
N MET A 166 -8.60 -32.12 -17.67
CA MET A 166 -8.76 -32.32 -19.11
C MET A 166 -8.26 -31.12 -19.94
N PHE A 167 -8.07 -29.97 -19.29
CA PHE A 167 -7.60 -28.76 -19.95
C PHE A 167 -6.25 -28.34 -19.44
N ASN A 168 -5.24 -28.21 -20.33
CA ASN A 168 -4.08 -27.39 -20.09
C ASN A 168 -4.53 -25.93 -20.20
N SER A 169 -4.63 -25.26 -19.07
CA SER A 169 -5.45 -24.08 -18.90
C SER A 169 -5.01 -22.85 -19.68
N TRP A 170 -3.75 -22.74 -20.07
CA TRP A 170 -3.24 -21.54 -20.71
C TRP A 170 -2.73 -21.81 -22.12
N ASP A 171 -3.35 -21.18 -23.10
CA ASP A 171 -2.86 -21.17 -24.48
C ASP A 171 -2.00 -19.90 -24.70
N GLU A 172 -0.67 -20.07 -24.69
CA GLU A 172 0.29 -18.97 -24.89
C GLU A 172 0.09 -18.27 -26.25
N ALA A 173 -0.34 -18.99 -27.28
CA ALA A 173 -0.51 -18.43 -28.63
C ALA A 173 -1.70 -17.46 -28.72
N SER A 174 -2.78 -17.74 -28.03
CA SER A 174 -3.99 -16.90 -28.01
C SER A 174 -4.05 -15.95 -26.79
N ASN A 175 -3.18 -16.14 -25.81
CA ASN A 175 -3.21 -15.45 -24.51
C ASN A 175 -4.58 -15.61 -23.80
N LYS A 176 -5.18 -16.83 -23.88
CA LYS A 176 -6.50 -17.16 -23.36
C LYS A 176 -6.46 -18.36 -22.43
N ASP A 177 -7.37 -18.36 -21.46
CA ASP A 177 -7.63 -19.53 -20.62
C ASP A 177 -8.75 -20.37 -21.23
N LYS A 178 -8.35 -21.48 -21.88
CA LYS A 178 -9.27 -22.39 -22.57
C LYS A 178 -10.31 -23.01 -21.62
N LEU A 179 -9.93 -23.25 -20.35
CA LEU A 179 -10.86 -23.77 -19.36
C LEU A 179 -11.96 -22.74 -19.03
N SER A 180 -11.59 -21.49 -18.80
CA SER A 180 -12.56 -20.42 -18.53
C SER A 180 -13.53 -20.21 -19.70
N ASP A 181 -13.00 -20.17 -20.93
CA ASP A 181 -13.83 -20.04 -22.13
C ASP A 181 -14.74 -21.26 -22.36
N PHE A 182 -14.26 -22.46 -22.02
CA PHE A 182 -15.06 -23.69 -22.13
C PHE A 182 -16.21 -23.67 -21.11
N VAL A 183 -15.92 -23.32 -19.87
CA VAL A 183 -16.93 -23.27 -18.80
C VAL A 183 -17.94 -22.15 -19.03
N GLU A 184 -17.57 -21.05 -19.67
CA GLU A 184 -18.51 -20.01 -20.07
C GLU A 184 -19.63 -20.56 -20.97
N ARG A 185 -19.32 -21.54 -21.85
CA ARG A 185 -20.28 -22.19 -22.72
C ARG A 185 -20.96 -23.40 -22.07
N TYR A 186 -20.17 -24.29 -21.47
CA TYR A 186 -20.63 -25.55 -20.87
C TYR A 186 -20.47 -25.45 -19.36
N TRP A 187 -21.31 -24.68 -18.72
CA TRP A 187 -21.17 -24.36 -17.28
C TRP A 187 -21.60 -25.47 -16.31
N HIS A 188 -22.28 -26.53 -16.81
CA HIS A 188 -22.74 -27.66 -16.04
C HIS A 188 -22.61 -28.97 -16.80
N TYR A 189 -22.29 -30.03 -16.13
CA TYR A 189 -22.14 -31.38 -16.67
C TYR A 189 -23.35 -31.85 -17.47
N ASP A 190 -24.58 -31.56 -17.02
CA ASP A 190 -25.82 -31.95 -17.70
C ASP A 190 -25.93 -31.38 -19.11
N LEU A 191 -25.36 -30.23 -19.37
CA LEU A 191 -25.38 -29.65 -20.74
C LEU A 191 -24.62 -30.54 -21.75
N ILE A 192 -23.53 -31.18 -21.25
CA ILE A 192 -22.70 -32.06 -22.06
C ILE A 192 -23.40 -33.43 -22.24
N THR A 193 -23.89 -33.99 -21.13
CA THR A 193 -24.44 -35.34 -21.10
C THR A 193 -25.83 -35.44 -21.71
N SER A 194 -26.53 -34.33 -21.89
CA SER A 194 -27.81 -34.28 -22.65
C SER A 194 -27.62 -34.38 -24.15
N MET A 195 -26.42 -34.21 -24.67
CA MET A 195 -26.07 -34.33 -26.09
C MET A 195 -25.58 -35.74 -26.40
N SER A 196 -25.79 -36.23 -27.66
CA SER A 196 -25.07 -37.39 -28.16
C SER A 196 -23.56 -37.02 -28.32
N ARG A 197 -22.74 -38.06 -28.44
CA ARG A 197 -21.31 -37.85 -28.65
C ARG A 197 -21.00 -37.09 -29.93
N GLU A 198 -21.76 -37.39 -30.99
CA GLU A 198 -21.64 -36.75 -32.28
C GLU A 198 -22.02 -35.27 -32.21
N GLU A 199 -23.17 -34.95 -31.62
CA GLU A 199 -23.65 -33.59 -31.43
C GLU A 199 -22.67 -32.73 -30.60
N PHE A 200 -22.18 -33.28 -29.47
CA PHE A 200 -21.18 -32.58 -28.66
C PHE A 200 -19.89 -32.34 -29.44
N THR A 201 -19.42 -33.32 -30.21
CA THR A 201 -18.18 -33.19 -30.99
C THR A 201 -18.30 -32.08 -32.02
N GLU A 202 -19.40 -32.03 -32.76
CA GLU A 202 -19.66 -30.98 -33.74
C GLU A 202 -19.73 -29.60 -33.09
N ASP A 203 -20.47 -29.46 -31.99
CA ASP A 203 -20.64 -28.21 -31.27
C ASP A 203 -19.30 -27.72 -30.65
N TYR A 204 -18.50 -28.64 -30.07
CA TYR A 204 -17.19 -28.34 -29.54
C TYR A 204 -16.20 -27.86 -30.63
N LEU A 205 -16.19 -28.53 -31.79
CA LEU A 205 -15.30 -28.15 -32.90
C LEU A 205 -15.68 -26.80 -33.47
N ALA A 206 -16.97 -26.51 -33.59
CA ALA A 206 -17.48 -25.21 -34.02
C ALA A 206 -17.05 -24.10 -33.04
N TRP A 207 -17.25 -24.34 -31.74
CA TRP A 207 -16.81 -23.44 -30.69
C TRP A 207 -15.29 -23.21 -30.69
N ALA A 208 -14.47 -24.28 -30.79
CA ALA A 208 -13.03 -24.16 -30.81
C ALA A 208 -12.53 -23.34 -32.01
N LYS A 209 -13.18 -23.51 -33.17
CA LYS A 209 -12.89 -22.72 -34.36
C LYS A 209 -13.27 -21.25 -34.20
N GLU A 210 -14.43 -20.96 -33.64
CA GLU A 210 -14.92 -19.61 -33.35
C GLU A 210 -13.93 -18.87 -32.41
N LYS A 211 -13.54 -19.50 -31.30
CA LYS A 211 -12.60 -18.99 -30.33
C LYS A 211 -11.14 -19.01 -30.82
N LYS A 212 -10.84 -19.56 -31.97
CA LYS A 212 -9.50 -19.69 -32.58
C LYS A 212 -8.51 -20.52 -31.73
N TYR A 213 -9.00 -21.58 -31.10
CA TYR A 213 -8.12 -22.54 -30.46
C TYR A 213 -7.52 -23.49 -31.51
N HIS A 214 -6.21 -23.75 -31.38
CA HIS A 214 -5.56 -24.75 -32.21
C HIS A 214 -6.10 -26.14 -31.87
N GLN A 215 -6.51 -26.90 -32.91
CA GLN A 215 -6.81 -28.30 -32.78
C GLN A 215 -5.48 -29.05 -32.63
N SER A 216 -5.18 -29.53 -31.45
CA SER A 216 -4.06 -30.47 -31.18
C SER A 216 -4.62 -31.88 -31.15
#